data_e80d7831dba6e455cec01420c9d226a8
#
_entry.id   e80d7831dba6e455cec01420c9d226a8
#
_cell.length_a   1.000
_cell.length_b   1.000
_cell.length_c   1.000
_cell.angle_alpha   90.00
_cell.angle_beta   90.00
_cell.angle_gamma   90.00
#
_symmetry.space_group_name_H-M   'P 1'
#
loop_
_entity.id
_entity.type
_entity.pdbx_description
1 polymer ?
#
loop_
_entity_poly.entity_id
_entity_poly.type
_entity_poly.pdbx_seq_one_letter_code
_entity_poly.pdbx_strand_id
1 'polypeptide(L)'
;MNSHPRIYVKREWWLLMVSLLFTIHCSLFTSCEAEAPVSRKYVCRFVFSYRDHSTSLLFAAAQNPGTYVYVTTKGDGKTSVRHVYVNSNDSKTPQEDNVISTDIENYSSYVLGASNSIGLFIGTTNFNGLWAYDRACPNCSSLQAMNWTGNRQQVICPRRQRTYELETGAIISGDEGSSLMRYYCSFDGSILRAWN
;
A
#
# COMPACT_ATOMS: atom_id res chain seq x y z
N MET A 1 -25.77 -73.39 -1.94
CA MET A 1 -26.20 -72.21 -1.20
C MET A 1 -25.00 -71.32 -1.02
N ASN A 2 -24.85 -70.32 -1.90
CA ASN A 2 -23.71 -69.35 -1.84
C ASN A 2 -24.30 -67.95 -1.73
N SER A 3 -24.24 -67.38 -0.55
CA SER A 3 -24.64 -66.02 -0.26
C SER A 3 -23.47 -65.04 -0.51
N HIS A 4 -23.67 -64.05 -1.38
CA HIS A 4 -22.71 -63.03 -1.71
C HIS A 4 -22.69 -61.89 -0.64
N PRO A 5 -21.53 -61.55 -0.06
CA PRO A 5 -21.34 -60.30 0.68
C PRO A 5 -20.38 -59.36 -0.02
N ARG A 6 -20.52 -59.12 -1.35
CA ARG A 6 -19.53 -58.25 -2.04
C ARG A 6 -20.01 -56.82 -2.41
N ILE A 7 -21.25 -56.47 -2.09
CA ILE A 7 -21.81 -55.19 -2.54
C ILE A 7 -21.68 -54.07 -1.47
N TYR A 8 -21.58 -54.42 -0.19
CA TYR A 8 -21.53 -53.43 0.90
C TYR A 8 -20.19 -52.67 0.99
N VAL A 9 -19.06 -53.33 0.73
CA VAL A 9 -17.72 -52.72 0.85
C VAL A 9 -17.47 -51.63 -0.20
N LYS A 10 -18.07 -51.73 -1.38
CA LYS A 10 -17.89 -50.73 -2.45
C LYS A 10 -18.62 -49.42 -2.17
N ARG A 11 -19.72 -49.44 -1.45
CA ARG A 11 -20.54 -48.25 -1.18
C ARG A 11 -19.91 -47.38 -0.08
N GLU A 12 -19.34 -48.01 0.93
CA GLU A 12 -18.63 -47.32 2.02
C GLU A 12 -17.33 -46.64 1.50
N TRP A 13 -16.60 -47.33 0.66
CA TRP A 13 -15.40 -46.73 0.03
C TRP A 13 -15.71 -45.55 -0.88
N TRP A 14 -16.83 -45.60 -1.57
CA TRP A 14 -17.24 -44.52 -2.45
C TRP A 14 -17.64 -43.28 -1.64
N LEU A 15 -18.32 -43.45 -0.52
CA LEU A 15 -18.67 -42.36 0.41
C LEU A 15 -17.44 -41.74 1.06
N LEU A 16 -16.43 -42.55 1.42
CA LEU A 16 -15.16 -42.05 1.97
C LEU A 16 -14.37 -41.25 0.91
N MET A 17 -14.33 -41.71 -0.33
CA MET A 17 -13.67 -40.99 -1.43
C MET A 17 -14.36 -39.67 -1.75
N VAL A 18 -15.68 -39.63 -1.78
CA VAL A 18 -16.47 -38.40 -2.00
C VAL A 18 -16.27 -37.42 -0.83
N SER A 19 -16.28 -37.91 0.40
CA SER A 19 -15.99 -37.07 1.60
C SER A 19 -14.58 -36.50 1.58
N LEU A 20 -13.59 -37.30 1.19
CA LEU A 20 -12.18 -36.86 1.08
C LEU A 20 -12.00 -35.82 -0.03
N LEU A 21 -12.66 -36.00 -1.19
CA LEU A 21 -12.67 -35.02 -2.27
C LEU A 21 -13.34 -33.71 -1.86
N PHE A 22 -14.43 -33.77 -1.09
CA PHE A 22 -15.14 -32.59 -0.61
C PHE A 22 -14.30 -31.79 0.41
N THR A 23 -13.57 -32.46 1.30
CA THR A 23 -12.69 -31.80 2.26
C THR A 23 -11.47 -31.13 1.58
N ILE A 24 -10.93 -31.77 0.53
CA ILE A 24 -9.82 -31.18 -0.26
C ILE A 24 -10.31 -29.95 -1.04
N HIS A 25 -11.52 -29.97 -1.61
CA HIS A 25 -12.08 -28.82 -2.30
C HIS A 25 -12.39 -27.65 -1.36
N CYS A 26 -12.93 -27.90 -0.17
CA CYS A 26 -13.19 -26.84 0.81
C CYS A 26 -11.91 -26.15 1.32
N SER A 27 -10.79 -26.86 1.42
CA SER A 27 -9.51 -26.26 1.87
C SER A 27 -8.84 -25.38 0.80
N LEU A 28 -9.20 -25.53 -0.48
CA LEU A 28 -8.64 -24.71 -1.57
C LEU A 28 -9.33 -23.33 -1.71
N PHE A 29 -10.50 -23.12 -1.08
CA PHE A 29 -11.24 -21.85 -1.18
C PHE A 29 -11.09 -20.95 0.04
N THR A 30 -10.30 -21.31 1.05
CA THR A 30 -10.13 -20.52 2.28
C THR A 30 -8.90 -19.60 2.26
N SER A 31 -8.20 -19.44 1.13
CA SER A 31 -7.22 -18.38 0.98
C SER A 31 -7.88 -17.09 0.48
N CYS A 32 -8.86 -16.60 1.25
CA CYS A 32 -9.19 -15.19 1.19
C CYS A 32 -8.08 -14.49 1.99
N GLU A 33 -7.04 -14.05 1.32
CA GLU A 33 -6.03 -13.19 1.89
C GLU A 33 -6.77 -11.92 2.35
N ALA A 34 -6.97 -11.80 3.66
CA ALA A 34 -7.67 -10.66 4.22
C ALA A 34 -6.83 -9.43 3.88
N GLU A 35 -7.35 -8.60 3.01
CA GLU A 35 -6.74 -7.34 2.63
C GLU A 35 -6.32 -6.58 3.89
N ALA A 36 -5.03 -6.21 4.01
CA ALA A 36 -4.54 -5.57 5.21
C ALA A 36 -5.40 -4.33 5.51
N PRO A 37 -5.92 -4.18 6.73
CA PRO A 37 -6.89 -3.14 7.04
C PRO A 37 -6.26 -1.76 6.86
N VAL A 38 -7.07 -0.80 6.40
CA VAL A 38 -6.65 0.61 6.33
C VAL A 38 -6.36 1.14 7.73
N SER A 39 -5.23 1.80 7.89
CA SER A 39 -4.80 2.33 9.17
C SER A 39 -5.69 3.52 9.58
N ARG A 40 -6.10 3.54 10.85
CA ARG A 40 -6.78 4.66 11.49
C ARG A 40 -5.92 5.36 12.54
N LYS A 41 -4.64 5.01 12.61
CA LYS A 41 -3.73 5.56 13.63
C LYS A 41 -3.47 7.04 13.42
N TYR A 42 -3.34 7.47 12.18
CA TYR A 42 -3.17 8.87 11.79
C TYR A 42 -4.13 9.22 10.67
N VAL A 43 -4.60 10.45 10.65
CA VAL A 43 -5.47 10.96 9.58
C VAL A 43 -4.65 11.09 8.29
N CYS A 44 -5.22 10.63 7.19
CA CYS A 44 -4.70 10.86 5.85
C CYS A 44 -5.75 11.62 5.04
N ARG A 45 -5.33 12.74 4.43
CA ARG A 45 -6.13 13.50 3.48
C ARG A 45 -5.19 14.22 2.53
N PHE A 46 -5.12 13.73 1.31
CA PHE A 46 -4.27 14.25 0.25
C PHE A 46 -5.05 14.28 -1.05
N VAL A 47 -4.93 15.38 -1.80
CA VAL A 47 -5.55 15.57 -3.11
C VAL A 47 -4.53 16.21 -4.04
N PHE A 48 -4.41 15.70 -5.28
CA PHE A 48 -3.45 16.20 -6.25
C PHE A 48 -4.04 16.17 -7.65
N SER A 49 -4.01 17.33 -8.36
CA SER A 49 -4.68 17.51 -9.64
C SER A 49 -3.76 17.16 -10.81
N TYR A 50 -4.20 16.24 -11.68
CA TYR A 50 -3.50 15.91 -12.91
C TYR A 50 -3.43 17.10 -13.87
N ARG A 51 -4.53 17.85 -13.98
CA ARG A 51 -4.60 18.98 -14.91
C ARG A 51 -3.50 20.02 -14.67
N ASP A 52 -3.17 20.23 -13.39
CA ASP A 52 -2.26 21.28 -12.97
C ASP A 52 -0.81 20.81 -12.88
N HIS A 53 -0.60 19.50 -12.76
CA HIS A 53 0.70 18.85 -12.55
C HIS A 53 0.91 17.62 -13.44
N SER A 54 0.48 17.69 -14.71
CA SER A 54 0.42 16.52 -15.62
C SER A 54 1.75 15.79 -15.84
N THR A 55 2.87 16.44 -15.61
CA THR A 55 4.22 15.88 -15.75
C THR A 55 4.79 15.29 -14.47
N SER A 56 4.04 15.37 -13.35
CA SER A 56 4.55 14.87 -12.06
C SER A 56 4.73 13.36 -12.06
N LEU A 57 5.84 12.92 -11.47
CA LEU A 57 6.18 11.51 -11.24
C LEU A 57 5.10 10.77 -10.41
N LEU A 58 4.31 11.51 -9.63
CA LEU A 58 3.21 10.93 -8.87
C LEU A 58 2.18 10.25 -9.77
N PHE A 59 1.89 10.83 -10.95
CA PHE A 59 0.96 10.19 -11.89
C PHE A 59 1.59 9.02 -12.64
N ALA A 60 2.91 9.06 -12.87
CA ALA A 60 3.61 7.88 -13.37
C ALA A 60 3.53 6.72 -12.36
N ALA A 61 3.69 7.00 -11.07
CA ALA A 61 3.54 6.00 -10.01
C ALA A 61 2.09 5.51 -9.86
N ALA A 62 1.09 6.38 -10.11
CA ALA A 62 -0.32 6.00 -10.04
C ALA A 62 -0.78 5.11 -11.21
N GLN A 63 -0.06 5.09 -12.34
CA GLN A 63 -0.46 4.38 -13.55
C GLN A 63 0.42 3.19 -13.91
N ASN A 64 1.65 3.14 -13.41
CA ASN A 64 2.60 2.10 -13.77
C ASN A 64 2.83 1.13 -12.61
N PRO A 65 2.45 -0.16 -12.75
CA PRO A 65 2.70 -1.17 -11.73
C PRO A 65 4.18 -1.27 -11.33
N GLY A 66 4.41 -1.50 -10.04
CA GLY A 66 5.75 -1.59 -9.45
C GLY A 66 6.49 -0.25 -9.32
N THR A 67 5.83 0.87 -9.63
CA THR A 67 6.40 2.21 -9.52
C THR A 67 5.88 2.92 -8.28
N TYR A 68 6.80 3.47 -7.50
CA TYR A 68 6.49 4.16 -6.24
C TYR A 68 7.25 5.47 -6.14
N VAL A 69 6.62 6.44 -5.50
CA VAL A 69 7.22 7.71 -5.09
C VAL A 69 6.92 7.96 -3.63
N TYR A 70 7.63 8.90 -2.97
CA TYR A 70 7.10 9.45 -1.75
C TYR A 70 6.78 10.94 -1.93
N VAL A 71 5.72 11.38 -1.26
CA VAL A 71 5.25 12.74 -1.25
C VAL A 71 5.38 13.34 0.14
N THR A 72 5.80 14.61 0.18
CA THR A 72 5.81 15.42 1.41
C THR A 72 5.22 16.78 1.09
N THR A 73 4.74 17.50 2.10
CA THR A 73 4.27 18.88 1.92
C THR A 73 4.98 19.81 2.88
N LYS A 74 5.20 21.03 2.42
CA LYS A 74 5.71 22.12 3.26
C LYS A 74 4.81 23.35 3.07
N GLY A 75 4.30 23.87 4.17
CA GLY A 75 3.69 25.19 4.20
C GLY A 75 4.75 26.24 4.53
N ASP A 76 4.70 27.38 3.90
CA ASP A 76 5.61 28.50 4.19
C ASP A 76 5.20 29.33 5.41
N GLY A 77 4.10 28.96 6.06
CA GLY A 77 3.59 29.59 7.28
C GLY A 77 3.06 31.04 7.11
N LYS A 78 3.17 31.63 5.92
CA LYS A 78 2.78 33.05 5.65
C LYS A 78 1.81 33.20 4.51
N THR A 79 1.78 32.29 3.56
CA THR A 79 0.88 32.30 2.42
C THR A 79 0.08 31.01 2.40
N SER A 80 -1.10 31.03 1.77
CA SER A 80 -1.91 29.84 1.52
C SER A 80 -1.30 28.87 0.51
N VAL A 81 -0.19 29.25 -0.10
CA VAL A 81 0.55 28.43 -1.08
C VAL A 81 1.25 27.30 -0.36
N ARG A 82 1.01 26.09 -0.82
CA ARG A 82 1.66 24.87 -0.34
C ARG A 82 2.52 24.27 -1.43
N HIS A 83 3.59 23.66 -1.01
CA HIS A 83 4.47 22.92 -1.89
C HIS A 83 4.25 21.42 -1.66
N VAL A 84 4.03 20.67 -2.72
CA VAL A 84 4.04 19.21 -2.72
C VAL A 84 5.33 18.75 -3.39
N TYR A 85 6.18 18.15 -2.58
CA TYR A 85 7.43 17.58 -3.05
C TYR A 85 7.22 16.12 -3.39
N VAL A 86 7.60 15.73 -4.61
CA VAL A 86 7.53 14.34 -5.07
C VAL A 86 8.93 13.83 -5.32
N ASN A 87 9.24 12.68 -4.73
CA ASN A 87 10.56 12.06 -4.80
C ASN A 87 10.43 10.65 -5.35
N SER A 88 11.13 10.37 -6.44
CA SER A 88 11.29 9.03 -6.97
C SER A 88 12.16 8.16 -6.07
N ASN A 89 12.04 6.86 -6.21
CA ASN A 89 12.98 5.88 -5.68
C ASN A 89 14.30 5.79 -6.50
N ASP A 90 14.43 6.60 -7.54
CA ASP A 90 15.66 6.75 -8.31
C ASP A 90 16.45 7.97 -7.79
N SER A 91 17.63 7.72 -7.22
CA SER A 91 18.52 8.77 -6.69
C SER A 91 19.03 9.76 -7.75
N LYS A 92 18.89 9.44 -9.04
CA LYS A 92 19.30 10.30 -10.15
C LYS A 92 18.21 11.28 -10.56
N THR A 93 16.96 11.01 -10.21
CA THR A 93 15.82 11.86 -10.52
C THR A 93 15.71 12.96 -9.46
N PRO A 94 15.77 14.25 -9.85
CA PRO A 94 15.61 15.36 -8.92
C PRO A 94 14.24 15.31 -8.22
N GLN A 95 14.20 15.83 -7.00
CA GLN A 95 12.95 16.10 -6.32
C GLN A 95 12.11 17.10 -7.11
N GLU A 96 10.85 16.78 -7.34
CA GLU A 96 9.89 17.75 -7.88
C GLU A 96 9.40 18.68 -6.79
N ASP A 97 9.16 19.93 -7.15
CA ASP A 97 8.47 20.94 -6.33
C ASP A 97 7.23 21.42 -7.09
N ASN A 98 6.07 20.98 -6.62
CA ASN A 98 4.78 21.31 -7.23
C ASN A 98 4.06 22.33 -6.36
N VAL A 99 3.85 23.53 -6.90
CA VAL A 99 3.13 24.61 -6.21
C VAL A 99 1.63 24.40 -6.34
N ILE A 100 0.96 24.29 -5.20
CA ILE A 100 -0.50 24.12 -5.13
C ILE A 100 -1.18 25.46 -5.31
N SER A 101 -1.90 25.63 -6.42
CA SER A 101 -2.54 26.88 -6.80
C SER A 101 -4.02 26.77 -7.19
N THR A 102 -4.56 25.54 -7.30
CA THR A 102 -5.94 25.34 -7.75
C THR A 102 -6.94 25.31 -6.59
N ASP A 103 -8.20 25.68 -6.90
CA ASP A 103 -9.26 25.68 -5.90
C ASP A 103 -9.48 24.28 -5.28
N ILE A 104 -9.41 23.21 -6.07
CA ILE A 104 -9.58 21.83 -5.59
C ILE A 104 -8.51 21.47 -4.58
N GLU A 105 -7.26 21.86 -4.81
CA GLU A 105 -6.13 21.58 -3.95
C GLU A 105 -6.06 22.56 -2.78
N ASN A 106 -6.36 23.83 -2.99
CA ASN A 106 -6.34 24.88 -1.96
C ASN A 106 -7.40 24.72 -0.88
N TYR A 107 -8.59 24.19 -1.23
CA TYR A 107 -9.64 23.88 -0.25
C TYR A 107 -9.34 22.62 0.56
N SER A 108 -8.40 21.79 0.12
CA SER A 108 -8.03 20.56 0.82
C SER A 108 -7.00 20.88 1.91
N SER A 109 -7.32 20.54 3.15
CA SER A 109 -6.31 20.53 4.21
C SER A 109 -5.46 19.29 4.05
N TYR A 110 -4.20 19.46 3.65
CA TYR A 110 -3.27 18.33 3.52
C TYR A 110 -2.86 17.80 4.89
N VAL A 111 -3.15 16.53 5.12
CA VAL A 111 -2.67 15.75 6.27
C VAL A 111 -2.10 14.45 5.71
N LEU A 112 -0.80 14.29 5.78
CA LEU A 112 -0.08 13.14 5.22
C LEU A 112 0.30 12.19 6.36
N GLY A 113 -0.69 11.49 6.90
CA GLY A 113 -0.47 10.51 7.95
C GLY A 113 0.18 11.09 9.21
N ALA A 114 1.24 10.46 9.69
CA ALA A 114 1.90 10.84 10.93
C ALA A 114 2.53 12.25 10.93
N SER A 115 2.97 12.72 9.76
CA SER A 115 3.54 14.06 9.60
C SER A 115 3.65 14.45 8.13
N ASN A 116 3.28 15.67 7.81
CA ASN A 116 3.41 16.24 6.47
C ASN A 116 4.86 16.32 5.97
N SER A 117 5.82 16.45 6.86
CA SER A 117 7.26 16.47 6.52
C SER A 117 7.85 15.07 6.33
N ILE A 118 7.25 14.05 6.93
CA ILE A 118 7.60 12.64 6.67
C ILE A 118 6.90 12.18 5.40
N GLY A 119 5.57 12.37 5.31
CA GLY A 119 4.79 12.15 4.10
C GLY A 119 4.34 10.71 3.90
N LEU A 120 4.00 10.40 2.65
CA LEU A 120 3.43 9.13 2.21
C LEU A 120 4.27 8.50 1.10
N PHE A 121 4.38 7.19 1.08
CA PHE A 121 4.69 6.44 -0.13
C PHE A 121 3.40 6.23 -0.91
N ILE A 122 3.43 6.48 -2.21
CA ILE A 122 2.29 6.28 -3.12
C ILE A 122 2.78 5.54 -4.35
N GLY A 123 2.02 4.54 -4.80
CA GLY A 123 2.35 3.84 -6.02
C GLY A 123 1.41 2.68 -6.32
N THR A 124 1.46 2.24 -7.56
CA THR A 124 0.68 1.10 -8.03
C THR A 124 1.48 -0.18 -7.82
N THR A 125 0.91 -1.08 -7.05
CA THR A 125 1.45 -2.42 -6.84
C THR A 125 1.32 -3.26 -8.11
N ASN A 126 2.00 -4.39 -8.18
CA ASN A 126 1.90 -5.27 -9.35
C ASN A 126 0.55 -6.01 -9.40
N PHE A 127 -0.08 -6.29 -8.24
CA PHE A 127 -1.25 -7.16 -8.14
C PHE A 127 -2.43 -6.55 -7.39
N ASN A 128 -2.19 -5.59 -6.48
CA ASN A 128 -3.20 -5.11 -5.54
C ASN A 128 -3.69 -3.67 -5.82
N GLY A 129 -3.26 -3.07 -6.95
CA GLY A 129 -3.70 -1.74 -7.36
C GLY A 129 -2.93 -0.58 -6.70
N LEU A 130 -3.53 0.59 -6.70
CA LEU A 130 -2.92 1.83 -6.22
C LEU A 130 -3.08 1.96 -4.71
N TRP A 131 -1.97 2.15 -3.98
CA TRP A 131 -1.94 2.28 -2.53
C TRP A 131 -1.16 3.49 -2.06
N ALA A 132 -1.50 3.96 -0.88
CA ALA A 132 -0.69 4.91 -0.13
C ALA A 132 -0.31 4.29 1.23
N TYR A 133 0.94 4.49 1.64
CA TYR A 133 1.46 4.06 2.94
C TYR A 133 2.07 5.25 3.67
N ASP A 134 1.89 5.30 4.99
CA ASP A 134 2.63 6.25 5.81
C ASP A 134 4.14 6.01 5.69
N ARG A 135 4.90 7.05 5.46
CA ARG A 135 6.36 6.94 5.41
C ARG A 135 6.98 6.88 6.81
N ALA A 136 6.22 7.14 7.87
CA ALA A 136 6.67 6.91 9.24
C ALA A 136 6.70 5.42 9.57
N CYS A 137 7.77 4.96 10.18
CA CYS A 137 7.91 3.57 10.62
C CYS A 137 6.85 3.23 11.68
N PRO A 138 5.98 2.21 11.45
CA PRO A 138 4.90 1.85 12.37
C PRO A 138 5.40 1.32 13.71
N ASN A 139 6.63 0.81 13.75
CA ASN A 139 7.24 0.10 14.87
C ASN A 139 8.24 0.96 15.67
N CYS A 140 8.33 2.25 15.39
CA CYS A 140 9.14 3.19 16.17
C CYS A 140 8.29 3.97 17.18
N SER A 141 8.80 4.17 18.39
CA SER A 141 8.14 5.00 19.41
C SER A 141 8.18 6.49 19.08
N SER A 142 9.20 6.93 18.33
CA SER A 142 9.29 8.28 17.75
C SER A 142 9.06 8.19 16.25
N LEU A 143 8.49 9.24 15.67
CA LEU A 143 8.29 9.32 14.22
C LEU A 143 9.64 9.24 13.49
N GLN A 144 9.83 8.18 12.72
CA GLN A 144 11.03 7.91 11.96
C GLN A 144 10.68 7.69 10.49
N ALA A 145 11.13 8.57 9.63
CA ALA A 145 10.95 8.39 8.19
C ALA A 145 11.71 7.15 7.69
N MET A 146 11.06 6.36 6.86
CA MET A 146 11.69 5.23 6.17
C MET A 146 12.35 5.71 4.88
N ASN A 147 13.39 5.01 4.47
CA ASN A 147 14.17 5.28 3.27
C ASN A 147 14.00 4.16 2.24
N TRP A 148 14.26 4.48 0.97
CA TRP A 148 14.38 3.47 -0.07
C TRP A 148 15.55 2.52 0.22
N THR A 149 15.39 1.25 -0.15
CA THR A 149 16.51 0.30 -0.28
C THR A 149 17.08 0.36 -1.69
N GLY A 150 18.08 -0.48 -1.99
CA GLY A 150 18.54 -0.68 -3.37
C GLY A 150 17.49 -1.32 -4.28
N ASN A 151 16.48 -2.00 -3.71
CA ASN A 151 15.31 -2.47 -4.44
C ASN A 151 14.23 -1.39 -4.42
N ARG A 152 13.79 -0.96 -5.60
CA ARG A 152 12.83 0.15 -5.79
C ARG A 152 11.43 -0.10 -5.21
N GLN A 153 11.11 -1.33 -4.83
CA GLN A 153 9.83 -1.72 -4.26
C GLN A 153 9.92 -1.99 -2.75
N GLN A 154 11.04 -1.65 -2.12
CA GLN A 154 11.29 -1.91 -0.71
C GLN A 154 11.78 -0.65 0.01
N VAL A 155 11.37 -0.56 1.27
CA VAL A 155 11.76 0.54 2.17
C VAL A 155 12.30 0.00 3.47
N ILE A 156 13.24 0.73 4.07
CA ILE A 156 13.90 0.34 5.32
C ILE A 156 13.74 1.42 6.39
N CYS A 157 13.47 1.00 7.61
CA CYS A 157 13.54 1.87 8.76
C CYS A 157 15.01 1.99 9.21
N PRO A 158 15.64 3.18 9.12
CA PRO A 158 17.06 3.33 9.45
C PRO A 158 17.37 3.07 10.93
N ARG A 159 16.38 3.22 11.83
CA ARG A 159 16.55 3.01 13.27
C ARG A 159 16.40 1.54 13.69
N ARG A 160 15.44 0.82 13.08
CA ARG A 160 15.11 -0.57 13.47
C ARG A 160 15.66 -1.59 12.50
N GLN A 161 16.21 -1.14 11.36
CA GLN A 161 16.72 -2.01 10.29
C GLN A 161 15.67 -3.01 9.76
N ARG A 162 14.36 -2.73 9.98
CA ARG A 162 13.28 -3.49 9.36
C ARG A 162 13.09 -3.06 7.94
N THR A 163 13.01 -4.02 7.05
CA THR A 163 12.70 -3.81 5.64
C THR A 163 11.27 -4.24 5.37
N TYR A 164 10.56 -3.43 4.63
CA TYR A 164 9.18 -3.65 4.22
C TYR A 164 9.09 -3.68 2.71
N GLU A 165 8.21 -4.51 2.17
CA GLU A 165 7.84 -4.46 0.76
C GLU A 165 6.61 -3.57 0.55
N LEU A 166 6.56 -2.84 -0.55
CA LEU A 166 5.45 -1.94 -0.87
C LEU A 166 4.30 -2.65 -1.59
N GLU A 167 4.48 -3.90 -2.02
CA GLU A 167 3.42 -4.69 -2.64
C GLU A 167 2.31 -5.03 -1.63
N THR A 168 2.68 -5.45 -0.42
CA THR A 168 1.75 -5.86 0.64
C THR A 168 1.82 -5.00 1.89
N GLY A 169 2.90 -4.23 2.04
CA GLY A 169 3.24 -3.50 3.27
C GLY A 169 3.86 -4.37 4.37
N ALA A 170 4.13 -5.64 4.10
CA ALA A 170 4.65 -6.59 5.10
C ALA A 170 6.14 -6.36 5.42
N ILE A 171 6.55 -6.80 6.61
CA ILE A 171 7.98 -6.90 6.98
C ILE A 171 8.56 -8.10 6.25
N ILE A 172 9.64 -7.90 5.50
CA ILE A 172 10.36 -8.96 4.78
C ILE A 172 11.74 -9.24 5.39
N SER A 173 12.23 -8.38 6.29
CA SER A 173 13.49 -8.58 7.01
C SER A 173 13.52 -7.76 8.29
N GLY A 174 14.23 -8.28 9.30
CA GLY A 174 14.33 -7.70 10.63
C GLY A 174 13.35 -8.31 11.62
N ASP A 175 13.24 -7.72 12.82
CA ASP A 175 12.36 -8.23 13.89
C ASP A 175 10.87 -8.17 13.48
N GLU A 176 10.05 -9.04 14.05
CA GLU A 176 8.59 -9.02 13.92
C GLU A 176 7.97 -7.70 14.39
N GLY A 177 6.81 -7.37 13.85
CA GLY A 177 6.08 -6.16 14.20
C GLY A 177 4.90 -5.88 13.29
N SER A 178 4.39 -4.66 13.37
CA SER A 178 3.28 -4.20 12.53
C SER A 178 3.74 -3.92 11.10
N SER A 179 2.90 -4.27 10.13
CA SER A 179 3.03 -3.88 8.71
C SER A 179 2.98 -2.37 8.53
N LEU A 180 3.27 -1.89 7.34
CA LEU A 180 3.11 -0.48 6.97
C LEU A 180 1.67 -0.01 7.21
N MET A 181 1.53 1.23 7.65
CA MET A 181 0.23 1.88 7.82
C MET A 181 -0.32 2.26 6.44
N ARG A 182 -1.33 1.52 5.98
CA ARG A 182 -1.93 1.67 4.65
C ARG A 182 -3.10 2.65 4.70
N TYR A 183 -3.27 3.41 3.62
CA TYR A 183 -4.38 4.32 3.36
C TYR A 183 -5.03 3.98 2.02
N TYR A 184 -6.31 4.31 1.87
CA TYR A 184 -6.95 4.27 0.55
C TYR A 184 -6.25 5.23 -0.40
N CYS A 185 -6.13 4.83 -1.66
CA CYS A 185 -5.63 5.68 -2.71
C CYS A 185 -6.40 5.42 -4.00
N SER A 186 -6.76 6.48 -4.72
CA SER A 186 -7.41 6.37 -6.01
C SER A 186 -6.92 7.46 -6.97
N PHE A 187 -6.96 7.14 -8.25
CA PHE A 187 -6.75 8.09 -9.34
C PHE A 187 -7.87 7.88 -10.37
N ASP A 188 -8.66 8.92 -10.62
CA ASP A 188 -9.82 8.90 -11.53
C ASP A 188 -9.48 9.41 -12.94
N GLY A 189 -8.21 9.56 -13.26
CA GLY A 189 -7.72 10.17 -14.52
C GLY A 189 -7.56 11.69 -14.45
N SER A 190 -8.09 12.34 -13.41
CA SER A 190 -8.01 13.78 -13.20
C SER A 190 -7.44 14.14 -11.83
N ILE A 191 -7.83 13.43 -10.80
CA ILE A 191 -7.44 13.73 -9.42
C ILE A 191 -6.96 12.45 -8.73
N LEU A 192 -5.78 12.54 -8.12
CA LEU A 192 -5.27 11.53 -7.21
C LEU A 192 -5.69 11.91 -5.78
N ARG A 193 -6.20 10.93 -5.03
CA ARG A 193 -6.60 11.09 -3.62
C ARG A 193 -6.01 10.00 -2.77
N ALA A 194 -5.56 10.36 -1.56
CA ALA A 194 -5.26 9.38 -0.51
C ALA A 194 -6.00 9.78 0.78
N TRP A 195 -6.63 8.78 1.46
CA TRP A 195 -7.48 9.03 2.63
C TRP A 195 -7.65 7.80 3.53
N ASN A 196 -8.25 8.02 4.72
CA ASN A 196 -8.75 6.97 5.62
C ASN A 196 -10.04 7.37 6.34
#